data_21190b2d173eaf124b6dda592dddd305
#
_entry.id   21190b2d173eaf124b6dda592dddd305
#
_cell.length_a   1.000
_cell.length_b   1.000
_cell.length_c   1.000
_cell.angle_alpha   90.00
_cell.angle_beta   90.00
_cell.angle_gamma   90.00
#
_symmetry.space_group_name_H-M   'P 1'
#
loop_
_entity.id
_entity.type
_entity.pdbx_description
1 polymer ?
#
loop_
_entity_poly.entity_id
_entity_poly.type
_entity_poly.pdbx_seq_one_letter_code
_entity_poly.pdbx_strand_id
1 'polypeptide(L)'
;MSLVNYATREITCKIVYSGPGRSGKTTNLHYIYGQVPEDRKGKMVSLATQTDRTLFFDFLPLDLGSISGFTTKFQLYTVPGQVYYQATRRLVLQGADGVVFVADSQARQLDENIESFQDLHANLAEQGVDPRAMPIVVQYNKQDLPKELILPVAELSDAINFRGSPEFSADALHGPGVFETLRGISEQVLRRLSAAGAAPGTAAGAGSR
;
A
#
# COMPACT_ATOMS: atom_id res chain seq x y z
N MET A 1 8.17 -0.25 -10.11
CA MET A 1 8.65 -1.30 -11.05
C MET A 1 9.31 -2.38 -10.21
N SER A 2 8.66 -3.50 -10.07
CA SER A 2 9.14 -4.62 -9.24
C SER A 2 10.52 -5.06 -9.71
N LEU A 3 11.43 -5.27 -8.78
CA LEU A 3 12.76 -5.77 -9.08
C LEU A 3 12.72 -7.30 -9.03
N VAL A 4 12.87 -7.93 -10.20
CA VAL A 4 13.03 -9.39 -10.31
C VAL A 4 14.51 -9.69 -10.45
N ASN A 5 15.08 -10.36 -9.46
CA ASN A 5 16.45 -10.85 -9.49
C ASN A 5 16.43 -12.36 -9.80
N TYR A 6 16.74 -12.72 -11.03
CA TYR A 6 16.76 -14.11 -11.47
C TYR A 6 17.93 -14.91 -10.86
N ALA A 7 19.03 -14.26 -10.53
CA ALA A 7 20.19 -14.93 -9.95
C ALA A 7 19.94 -15.38 -8.52
N THR A 8 19.27 -14.55 -7.72
CA THR A 8 18.90 -14.89 -6.33
C THR A 8 17.49 -15.49 -6.22
N ARG A 9 16.74 -15.53 -7.33
CA ARG A 9 15.32 -15.92 -7.35
C ARG A 9 14.49 -15.09 -6.36
N GLU A 10 14.64 -13.78 -6.39
CA GLU A 10 13.92 -12.85 -5.52
C GLU A 10 13.04 -11.89 -6.34
N ILE A 11 11.84 -11.67 -5.85
CA ILE A 11 10.94 -10.62 -6.34
C ILE A 11 10.76 -9.61 -5.21
N THR A 12 11.08 -8.35 -5.47
CA THR A 12 10.84 -7.28 -4.51
C THR A 12 9.72 -6.37 -5.01
N CYS A 13 8.66 -6.24 -4.23
CA CYS A 13 7.48 -5.42 -4.52
C CYS A 13 7.41 -4.25 -3.55
N LYS A 14 7.13 -3.06 -4.07
CA LYS A 14 6.94 -1.86 -3.28
C LYS A 14 5.45 -1.56 -3.10
N ILE A 15 4.97 -1.54 -1.86
CA ILE A 15 3.61 -1.15 -1.49
C ILE A 15 3.67 0.15 -0.69
N VAL A 16 2.85 1.12 -1.08
CA VAL A 16 2.79 2.42 -0.44
C VAL A 16 1.44 2.63 0.24
N TYR A 17 1.46 2.90 1.54
CA TYR A 17 0.30 3.32 2.32
C TYR A 17 0.13 4.83 2.19
N SER A 18 -0.93 5.25 1.49
CA SER A 18 -1.31 6.63 1.23
C SER A 18 -2.61 6.99 1.95
N GLY A 19 -2.95 8.26 2.03
CA GLY A 19 -4.16 8.75 2.69
C GLY A 19 -3.92 10.02 3.50
N PRO A 20 -4.97 10.64 4.04
CA PRO A 20 -4.88 11.90 4.76
C PRO A 20 -4.02 11.81 6.03
N GLY A 21 -3.71 12.96 6.60
CA GLY A 21 -2.99 13.04 7.87
C GLY A 21 -3.72 12.27 8.97
N ARG A 22 -2.97 11.51 9.80
CA ARG A 22 -3.51 10.78 10.95
C ARG A 22 -4.54 9.68 10.64
N SER A 23 -4.68 9.25 9.38
CA SER A 23 -5.60 8.17 9.00
C SER A 23 -5.19 6.78 9.52
N GLY A 24 -3.98 6.63 10.06
CA GLY A 24 -3.51 5.36 10.66
C GLY A 24 -2.55 4.56 9.77
N LYS A 25 -1.90 5.18 8.78
CA LYS A 25 -0.90 4.54 7.92
C LYS A 25 0.25 3.93 8.72
N THR A 26 0.90 4.73 9.56
CA THR A 26 1.97 4.30 10.47
C THR A 26 1.49 3.24 11.46
N THR A 27 0.26 3.37 11.97
CA THR A 27 -0.34 2.40 12.90
C THR A 27 -0.49 1.03 12.24
N ASN A 28 -0.91 0.97 10.97
CA ASN A 28 -0.95 -0.27 10.19
C ASN A 28 0.43 -0.95 10.16
N LEU A 29 1.50 -0.20 9.80
CA LEU A 29 2.85 -0.77 9.73
C LEU A 29 3.35 -1.24 11.11
N HIS A 30 3.07 -0.49 12.17
CA HIS A 30 3.43 -0.89 13.53
C HIS A 30 2.69 -2.17 13.95
N TYR A 31 1.39 -2.29 13.62
CA TYR A 31 0.64 -3.49 13.91
C TYR A 31 1.21 -4.70 13.16
N ILE A 32 1.45 -4.57 11.86
CA ILE A 32 2.06 -5.62 11.03
C ILE A 32 3.42 -6.03 11.61
N TYR A 33 4.26 -5.04 11.94
CA TYR A 33 5.58 -5.28 12.53
C TYR A 33 5.50 -6.05 13.84
N GLY A 34 4.53 -5.73 14.69
CA GLY A 34 4.32 -6.43 15.97
C GLY A 34 3.85 -7.87 15.84
N GLN A 35 3.17 -8.23 14.75
CA GLN A 35 2.56 -9.54 14.57
C GLN A 35 3.37 -10.49 13.67
N VAL A 36 4.20 -9.95 12.77
CA VAL A 36 5.01 -10.78 11.87
C VAL A 36 6.22 -11.36 12.64
N PRO A 37 6.52 -12.66 12.48
CA PRO A 37 7.69 -13.29 13.08
C PRO A 37 9.00 -12.59 12.72
N GLU A 38 9.99 -12.61 13.63
CA GLU A 38 11.27 -11.91 13.47
C GLU A 38 12.08 -12.37 12.25
N ASP A 39 11.97 -13.65 11.89
CA ASP A 39 12.65 -14.25 10.74
C ASP A 39 12.02 -13.85 9.39
N ARG A 40 10.84 -13.21 9.43
CA ARG A 40 10.07 -12.78 8.24
C ARG A 40 9.96 -11.28 8.09
N LYS A 41 10.59 -10.50 8.93
CA LYS A 41 10.61 -9.04 8.84
C LYS A 41 12.01 -8.49 9.00
N GLY A 42 12.28 -7.39 8.30
CA GLY A 42 13.47 -6.60 8.59
C GLY A 42 13.20 -5.52 9.62
N LYS A 43 14.22 -4.75 9.92
CA LYS A 43 14.09 -3.62 10.86
C LYS A 43 13.15 -2.57 10.29
N MET A 44 12.14 -2.19 11.06
CA MET A 44 11.32 -1.03 10.74
C MET A 44 12.12 0.26 10.93
N VAL A 45 12.08 1.14 9.95
CA VAL A 45 12.79 2.42 9.97
C VAL A 45 11.76 3.54 9.83
N SER A 46 11.74 4.45 10.79
CA SER A 46 10.98 5.69 10.70
C SER A 46 11.95 6.85 10.49
N LEU A 47 11.86 7.50 9.36
CA LEU A 47 12.68 8.67 9.04
C LEU A 47 11.91 9.94 9.39
N ALA A 48 12.17 10.44 10.60
CA ALA A 48 11.72 11.75 11.05
C ALA A 48 12.96 12.66 11.15
N THR A 49 13.06 13.67 10.28
CA THR A 49 14.15 14.64 10.40
C THR A 49 13.70 15.83 11.24
N GLN A 50 14.42 16.13 12.30
CA GLN A 50 14.16 17.29 13.18
C GLN A 50 14.58 18.63 12.55
N THR A 51 15.36 18.63 11.49
CA THR A 51 16.04 19.83 10.99
C THR A 51 15.92 20.10 9.49
N ASP A 52 15.51 19.13 8.67
CA ASP A 52 15.38 19.34 7.23
C ASP A 52 14.04 18.85 6.69
N ARG A 53 13.42 19.63 5.80
CA ARG A 53 12.07 19.49 5.28
C ARG A 53 11.84 18.25 4.39
N THR A 54 12.64 17.19 4.52
CA THR A 54 12.76 16.33 3.36
C THR A 54 12.22 14.92 3.46
N LEU A 55 12.05 14.22 4.55
CA LEU A 55 11.53 12.84 4.47
C LEU A 55 10.88 12.37 5.78
N PHE A 56 9.55 12.37 5.81
CA PHE A 56 8.81 11.67 6.85
C PHE A 56 8.10 10.47 6.23
N PHE A 57 8.69 9.28 6.33
CA PHE A 57 8.03 8.05 5.95
C PHE A 57 8.48 6.90 6.83
N ASP A 58 7.63 5.90 6.97
CA ASP A 58 8.00 4.63 7.59
C ASP A 58 8.31 3.62 6.51
N PHE A 59 9.25 2.74 6.79
CA PHE A 59 9.67 1.65 5.91
C PHE A 59 9.71 0.34 6.69
N LEU A 60 9.06 -0.69 6.17
CA LEU A 60 9.04 -2.03 6.74
C LEU A 60 9.26 -3.08 5.65
N PRO A 61 10.40 -3.77 5.64
CA PRO A 61 10.60 -4.91 4.75
C PRO A 61 10.00 -6.19 5.34
N LEU A 62 9.28 -6.94 4.48
CA LEU A 62 8.65 -8.23 4.83
C LEU A 62 9.07 -9.31 3.86
N ASP A 63 9.26 -10.52 4.36
CA ASP A 63 9.39 -11.75 3.58
C ASP A 63 8.07 -12.53 3.70
N LEU A 64 7.31 -12.62 2.61
CA LEU A 64 6.05 -13.35 2.57
C LEU A 64 6.20 -14.80 2.06
N GLY A 65 7.44 -15.28 1.94
CA GLY A 65 7.74 -16.63 1.53
C GLY A 65 7.95 -16.76 0.02
N SER A 66 7.83 -18.00 -0.50
CA SER A 66 8.16 -18.32 -1.89
C SER A 66 6.90 -18.47 -2.75
N ILE A 67 6.88 -17.83 -3.90
CA ILE A 67 5.83 -17.94 -4.92
C ILE A 67 6.49 -18.40 -6.21
N SER A 68 6.04 -19.53 -6.75
CA SER A 68 6.59 -20.12 -8.00
C SER A 68 8.11 -20.28 -7.99
N GLY A 69 8.70 -20.60 -6.83
CA GLY A 69 10.15 -20.79 -6.67
C GLY A 69 10.97 -19.50 -6.52
N PHE A 70 10.30 -18.34 -6.37
CA PHE A 70 10.93 -17.05 -6.06
C PHE A 70 10.56 -16.60 -4.66
N THR A 71 11.55 -16.19 -3.88
CA THR A 71 11.33 -15.50 -2.60
C THR A 71 10.70 -14.14 -2.85
N THR A 72 9.54 -13.89 -2.27
CA THR A 72 8.80 -12.64 -2.48
C THR A 72 8.95 -11.73 -1.28
N LYS A 73 9.66 -10.63 -1.49
CA LYS A 73 9.87 -9.58 -0.49
C LYS A 73 8.94 -8.40 -0.78
N PHE A 74 8.24 -7.94 0.24
CA PHE A 74 7.44 -6.72 0.17
C PHE A 74 8.13 -5.61 0.97
N GLN A 75 8.20 -4.44 0.36
CA GLN A 75 8.69 -3.22 0.98
C GLN A 75 7.50 -2.30 1.22
N LEU A 76 7.07 -2.19 2.46
CA LEU A 76 5.97 -1.33 2.84
C LEU A 76 6.50 0.05 3.20
N TYR A 77 5.87 1.08 2.63
CA TYR A 77 6.18 2.48 2.88
C TYR A 77 4.92 3.23 3.30
N THR A 78 5.06 4.22 4.19
CA THR A 78 4.01 5.23 4.39
C THR A 78 4.38 6.52 3.69
N VAL A 79 3.39 7.32 3.31
CA VAL A 79 3.61 8.71 2.89
C VAL A 79 3.07 9.67 3.93
N PRO A 80 3.69 10.86 4.12
CA PRO A 80 3.12 11.88 4.98
C PRO A 80 1.79 12.38 4.40
N GLY A 81 0.76 12.40 5.25
CA GLY A 81 -0.58 12.82 4.83
C GLY A 81 -0.81 14.33 4.84
N GLN A 82 0.14 15.12 5.35
CA GLN A 82 0.00 16.57 5.41
C GLN A 82 0.32 17.24 4.06
N VAL A 83 -0.40 18.31 3.72
CA VAL A 83 -0.33 19.00 2.42
C VAL A 83 1.10 19.47 2.08
N TYR A 84 1.86 19.88 3.07
CA TYR A 84 3.22 20.45 2.90
C TYR A 84 4.26 19.45 2.36
N TYR A 85 3.97 18.14 2.35
CA TYR A 85 4.92 17.11 1.95
C TYR A 85 4.67 16.52 0.56
N GLN A 86 4.15 17.32 -0.38
CA GLN A 86 3.84 16.85 -1.74
C GLN A 86 5.07 16.26 -2.45
N ALA A 87 6.23 16.92 -2.33
CA ALA A 87 7.46 16.40 -2.93
C ALA A 87 7.86 15.02 -2.36
N THR A 88 7.72 14.83 -1.04
CA THR A 88 7.99 13.53 -0.39
C THR A 88 7.01 12.46 -0.84
N ARG A 89 5.69 12.79 -0.95
CA ARG A 89 4.70 11.84 -1.47
C ARG A 89 5.05 11.36 -2.86
N ARG A 90 5.44 12.27 -3.77
CA ARG A 90 5.88 11.93 -5.13
C ARG A 90 7.07 11.00 -5.15
N LEU A 91 8.10 11.28 -4.36
CA LEU A 91 9.30 10.44 -4.25
C LEU A 91 8.97 9.04 -3.71
N VAL A 92 8.14 8.95 -2.69
CA VAL A 92 7.78 7.65 -2.10
C VAL A 92 6.85 6.86 -3.03
N LEU A 93 5.95 7.51 -3.77
CA LEU A 93 5.09 6.84 -4.76
C LEU A 93 5.85 6.38 -6.00
N GLN A 94 7.01 6.97 -6.29
CA GLN A 94 7.81 6.57 -7.46
C GLN A 94 8.20 5.10 -7.37
N GLY A 95 7.88 4.36 -8.43
CA GLY A 95 8.18 2.93 -8.53
C GLY A 95 7.30 2.05 -7.63
N ALA A 96 6.19 2.55 -7.07
CA ALA A 96 5.22 1.73 -6.36
C ALA A 96 4.62 0.67 -7.28
N ASP A 97 4.48 -0.54 -6.77
CA ASP A 97 3.82 -1.67 -7.45
C ASP A 97 2.35 -1.78 -7.04
N GLY A 98 2.01 -1.26 -5.86
CA GLY A 98 0.66 -1.18 -5.35
C GLY A 98 0.50 -0.10 -4.27
N VAL A 99 -0.73 0.34 -4.06
CA VAL A 99 -1.08 1.36 -3.08
C VAL A 99 -2.21 0.87 -2.18
N VAL A 100 -2.04 1.06 -0.88
CA VAL A 100 -3.12 0.97 0.11
C VAL A 100 -3.54 2.39 0.43
N PHE A 101 -4.77 2.77 0.07
CA PHE A 101 -5.33 4.04 0.49
C PHE A 101 -6.04 3.86 1.82
N VAL A 102 -5.50 4.47 2.87
CA VAL A 102 -6.04 4.41 4.23
C VAL A 102 -6.91 5.64 4.47
N ALA A 103 -8.21 5.47 4.37
CA ALA A 103 -9.20 6.49 4.70
C ALA A 103 -9.46 6.52 6.22
N ASP A 104 -9.71 7.69 6.75
CA ASP A 104 -10.16 7.90 8.12
C ASP A 104 -11.69 7.88 8.15
N SER A 105 -12.30 6.93 8.84
CA SER A 105 -13.77 6.77 8.85
C SER A 105 -14.51 7.87 9.61
N GLN A 106 -13.83 8.76 10.32
CA GLN A 106 -14.50 9.86 11.03
C GLN A 106 -15.24 10.77 10.06
N ALA A 107 -16.50 11.09 10.35
CA ALA A 107 -17.36 11.93 9.50
C ALA A 107 -16.70 13.28 9.14
N ARG A 108 -16.00 13.89 10.10
CA ARG A 108 -15.29 15.16 9.91
C ARG A 108 -14.07 15.08 8.98
N GLN A 109 -13.67 13.88 8.56
CA GLN A 109 -12.49 13.63 7.72
C GLN A 109 -12.86 13.29 6.28
N LEU A 110 -14.14 13.40 5.91
CA LEU A 110 -14.61 13.04 4.58
C LEU A 110 -13.92 13.85 3.48
N ASP A 111 -13.87 15.18 3.65
CA ASP A 111 -13.26 16.08 2.66
C ASP A 111 -11.76 15.80 2.51
N GLU A 112 -11.04 15.60 3.60
CA GLU A 112 -9.62 15.26 3.58
C GLU A 112 -9.37 13.89 2.93
N ASN A 113 -10.28 12.92 3.10
CA ASN A 113 -10.20 11.65 2.39
C ASN A 113 -10.34 11.86 0.87
N ILE A 114 -11.33 12.64 0.44
CA ILE A 114 -11.60 12.93 -0.98
C ILE A 114 -10.39 13.64 -1.60
N GLU A 115 -9.92 14.74 -0.99
CA GLU A 115 -8.76 15.49 -1.45
C GLU A 115 -7.51 14.60 -1.54
N SER A 116 -7.25 13.81 -0.50
CA SER A 116 -6.08 12.93 -0.47
C SER A 116 -6.14 11.84 -1.53
N PHE A 117 -7.33 11.31 -1.85
CA PHE A 117 -7.50 10.31 -2.89
C PHE A 117 -7.32 10.90 -4.29
N GLN A 118 -7.84 12.12 -4.52
CA GLN A 118 -7.62 12.88 -5.76
C GLN A 118 -6.14 13.21 -5.95
N ASP A 119 -5.45 13.67 -4.89
CA ASP A 119 -4.01 13.95 -4.91
C ASP A 119 -3.18 12.69 -5.23
N LEU A 120 -3.56 11.53 -4.68
CA LEU A 120 -2.94 10.25 -5.04
C LEU A 120 -3.02 10.00 -6.55
N HIS A 121 -4.21 10.16 -7.13
CA HIS A 121 -4.42 9.94 -8.57
C HIS A 121 -3.62 10.93 -9.42
N ALA A 122 -3.60 12.22 -9.04
CA ALA A 122 -2.82 13.24 -9.70
C ALA A 122 -1.31 12.93 -9.66
N ASN A 123 -0.78 12.56 -8.50
CA ASN A 123 0.63 12.20 -8.34
C ASN A 123 1.03 10.97 -9.17
N LEU A 124 0.17 9.96 -9.29
CA LEU A 124 0.42 8.80 -10.16
C LEU A 124 0.44 9.21 -11.63
N ALA A 125 -0.54 10.01 -12.07
CA ALA A 125 -0.63 10.50 -13.45
C ALA A 125 0.59 11.36 -13.84
N GLU A 126 1.04 12.26 -12.97
CA GLU A 126 2.25 13.08 -13.19
C GLU A 126 3.52 12.23 -13.33
N GLN A 127 3.56 11.05 -12.74
CA GLN A 127 4.66 10.10 -12.90
C GLN A 127 4.53 9.20 -14.14
N GLY A 128 3.54 9.45 -15.00
CA GLY A 128 3.27 8.64 -16.18
C GLY A 128 2.67 7.27 -15.86
N VAL A 129 2.17 7.07 -14.63
CA VAL A 129 1.48 5.85 -14.23
C VAL A 129 -0.01 6.04 -14.47
N ASP A 130 -0.63 5.16 -15.27
CA ASP A 130 -2.09 5.16 -15.38
C ASP A 130 -2.70 4.76 -14.03
N PRO A 131 -3.41 5.67 -13.35
CA PRO A 131 -4.01 5.35 -12.06
C PRO A 131 -5.01 4.20 -12.14
N ARG A 132 -5.60 3.93 -13.33
CA ARG A 132 -6.55 2.83 -13.54
C ARG A 132 -5.87 1.48 -13.60
N ALA A 133 -4.62 1.44 -14.03
CA ALA A 133 -3.81 0.22 -14.10
C ALA A 133 -3.04 -0.06 -12.81
N MET A 134 -2.93 0.92 -11.89
CA MET A 134 -2.27 0.74 -10.60
C MET A 134 -3.11 -0.15 -9.68
N PRO A 135 -2.56 -1.23 -9.11
CA PRO A 135 -3.17 -1.94 -8.00
C PRO A 135 -3.43 -1.00 -6.83
N ILE A 136 -4.69 -0.80 -6.49
CA ILE A 136 -5.11 0.01 -5.34
C ILE A 136 -6.14 -0.76 -4.55
N VAL A 137 -6.00 -0.80 -3.22
CA VAL A 137 -7.04 -1.19 -2.29
C VAL A 137 -7.39 -0.02 -1.39
N VAL A 138 -8.64 0.06 -0.97
CA VAL A 138 -9.11 1.08 -0.02
C VAL A 138 -9.32 0.45 1.33
N GLN A 139 -8.77 1.06 2.37
CA GLN A 139 -8.97 0.66 3.75
C GLN A 139 -9.74 1.76 4.50
N TYR A 140 -10.91 1.44 5.02
CA TYR A 140 -11.68 2.34 5.90
C TYR A 140 -11.28 2.07 7.34
N ASN A 141 -10.32 2.84 7.83
CA ASN A 141 -9.72 2.65 9.15
C ASN A 141 -10.49 3.38 10.24
N LYS A 142 -10.21 3.01 11.49
CA LYS A 142 -10.82 3.53 12.72
C LYS A 142 -12.26 3.08 12.94
N GLN A 143 -12.55 1.84 12.55
CA GLN A 143 -13.85 1.22 12.79
C GLN A 143 -14.09 0.88 14.28
N ASP A 144 -13.08 1.04 15.13
CA ASP A 144 -13.11 0.96 16.60
C ASP A 144 -13.78 2.17 17.25
N LEU A 145 -13.94 3.28 16.54
CA LEU A 145 -14.56 4.47 17.07
C LEU A 145 -16.09 4.32 17.21
N PRO A 146 -16.72 5.08 18.14
CA PRO A 146 -18.17 5.12 18.26
C PRO A 146 -18.85 5.42 16.92
N LYS A 147 -19.95 4.73 16.63
CA LYS A 147 -20.67 4.83 15.36
C LYS A 147 -21.19 6.22 15.04
N GLU A 148 -21.41 7.02 16.07
CA GLU A 148 -21.84 8.43 15.94
C GLU A 148 -20.74 9.34 15.40
N LEU A 149 -19.48 8.91 15.46
CA LEU A 149 -18.32 9.66 15.00
C LEU A 149 -17.84 9.26 13.61
N ILE A 150 -18.26 8.10 13.12
CA ILE A 150 -17.81 7.55 11.84
C ILE A 150 -18.96 7.49 10.83
N LEU A 151 -18.60 7.60 9.55
CA LEU A 151 -19.54 7.37 8.45
C LEU A 151 -19.69 5.86 8.18
N PRO A 152 -20.87 5.43 7.71
CA PRO A 152 -21.05 4.09 7.18
C PRO A 152 -20.07 3.83 6.03
N VAL A 153 -19.55 2.60 5.95
CA VAL A 153 -18.60 2.22 4.88
C VAL A 153 -19.17 2.47 3.48
N ALA A 154 -20.47 2.24 3.28
CA ALA A 154 -21.11 2.49 1.99
C ALA A 154 -21.02 3.96 1.57
N GLU A 155 -21.23 4.91 2.51
CA GLU A 155 -21.12 6.34 2.23
C GLU A 155 -19.69 6.76 1.92
N LEU A 156 -18.71 6.21 2.65
CA LEU A 156 -17.29 6.42 2.35
C LEU A 156 -16.91 5.84 0.98
N SER A 157 -17.42 4.64 0.66
CA SER A 157 -17.18 3.98 -0.62
C SER A 157 -17.73 4.82 -1.78
N ASP A 158 -18.95 5.29 -1.67
CA ASP A 158 -19.57 6.15 -2.70
C ASP A 158 -18.78 7.44 -2.91
N ALA A 159 -18.20 8.00 -1.84
CA ALA A 159 -17.46 9.26 -1.91
C ALA A 159 -16.05 9.13 -2.51
N ILE A 160 -15.34 8.03 -2.25
CA ILE A 160 -13.91 7.93 -2.60
C ILE A 160 -13.58 6.72 -3.49
N ASN A 161 -14.32 5.62 -3.43
CA ASN A 161 -14.00 4.41 -4.18
C ASN A 161 -14.69 4.34 -5.56
N PHE A 162 -14.71 5.45 -6.30
CA PHE A 162 -15.35 5.53 -7.63
C PHE A 162 -14.79 4.53 -8.67
N ARG A 163 -13.68 3.86 -8.37
CA ARG A 163 -13.06 2.83 -9.21
C ARG A 163 -13.57 1.43 -8.93
N GLY A 164 -14.28 1.21 -7.83
CA GLY A 164 -14.64 -0.12 -7.36
C GLY A 164 -13.40 -0.97 -6.99
N SER A 165 -12.37 -0.34 -6.42
CA SER A 165 -11.22 -1.06 -5.88
C SER A 165 -11.65 -1.98 -4.74
N PRO A 166 -10.98 -3.13 -4.52
CA PRO A 166 -11.23 -3.92 -3.32
C PRO A 166 -11.09 -3.06 -2.07
N GLU A 167 -12.03 -3.24 -1.14
CA GLU A 167 -12.12 -2.40 0.05
C GLU A 167 -12.24 -3.23 1.32
N PHE A 168 -11.71 -2.68 2.41
CA PHE A 168 -11.61 -3.36 3.70
C PHE A 168 -11.93 -2.38 4.83
N SER A 169 -12.83 -2.79 5.72
CA SER A 169 -13.00 -2.13 7.01
C SER A 169 -11.86 -2.51 7.93
N ALA A 170 -11.30 -1.55 8.68
CA ALA A 170 -10.16 -1.82 9.53
C ALA A 170 -10.18 -1.04 10.86
N ASP A 171 -9.52 -1.65 11.81
CA ASP A 171 -9.06 -1.06 13.05
C ASP A 171 -7.56 -1.33 13.19
N ALA A 172 -6.76 -0.38 12.74
CA ALA A 172 -5.32 -0.54 12.73
C ALA A 172 -4.70 -0.56 14.14
N LEU A 173 -5.43 -0.09 15.15
CA LEU A 173 -4.96 -0.11 16.53
C LEU A 173 -5.01 -1.52 17.13
N HIS A 174 -6.10 -2.27 16.85
CA HIS A 174 -6.34 -3.60 17.43
C HIS A 174 -6.16 -4.75 16.43
N GLY A 175 -6.09 -4.43 15.11
CA GLY A 175 -5.70 -5.37 14.07
C GLY A 175 -6.75 -5.83 13.06
N PRO A 176 -8.05 -5.84 13.37
CA PRO A 176 -9.07 -6.23 12.39
C PRO A 176 -8.89 -5.50 11.06
N GLY A 177 -8.96 -6.23 9.94
CA GLY A 177 -8.83 -5.66 8.60
C GLY A 177 -7.41 -5.33 8.12
N VAL A 178 -6.40 -5.32 9.00
CA VAL A 178 -5.02 -4.93 8.65
C VAL A 178 -4.38 -5.96 7.72
N PHE A 179 -4.41 -7.24 8.09
CA PHE A 179 -3.83 -8.31 7.27
C PHE A 179 -4.69 -8.64 6.04
N GLU A 180 -6.00 -8.48 6.13
CA GLU A 180 -6.91 -8.62 4.98
C GLU A 180 -6.57 -7.57 3.91
N THR A 181 -6.34 -6.32 4.32
CA THR A 181 -5.88 -5.23 3.43
C THR A 181 -4.53 -5.56 2.80
N LEU A 182 -3.55 -5.97 3.60
CA LEU A 182 -2.22 -6.33 3.12
C LEU A 182 -2.28 -7.50 2.14
N ARG A 183 -3.09 -8.51 2.41
CA ARG A 183 -3.32 -9.64 1.51
C ARG A 183 -3.94 -9.17 0.19
N GLY A 184 -5.01 -8.37 0.27
CA GLY A 184 -5.71 -7.86 -0.91
C GLY A 184 -4.81 -7.11 -1.87
N ILE A 185 -3.96 -6.20 -1.36
CA ILE A 185 -3.01 -5.48 -2.22
C ILE A 185 -1.90 -6.40 -2.74
N SER A 186 -1.38 -7.30 -1.91
CA SER A 186 -0.33 -8.25 -2.32
C SER A 186 -0.79 -9.15 -3.46
N GLU A 187 -2.01 -9.69 -3.39
CA GLU A 187 -2.60 -10.50 -4.45
C GLU A 187 -2.74 -9.72 -5.77
N GLN A 188 -3.20 -8.46 -5.72
CA GLN A 188 -3.32 -7.64 -6.93
C GLN A 188 -1.95 -7.37 -7.57
N VAL A 189 -0.94 -7.01 -6.75
CA VAL A 189 0.43 -6.78 -7.23
C VAL A 189 0.98 -8.04 -7.89
N LEU A 190 0.84 -9.19 -7.26
CA LEU A 190 1.32 -10.46 -7.80
C LEU A 190 0.59 -10.88 -9.07
N ARG A 191 -0.74 -10.71 -9.16
CA ARG A 191 -1.51 -10.94 -10.39
C ARG A 191 -1.02 -10.07 -11.54
N ARG A 192 -0.77 -8.77 -11.27
CA ARG A 192 -0.23 -7.85 -12.28
C ARG A 192 1.14 -8.28 -12.78
N LEU A 193 2.03 -8.72 -11.88
CA LEU A 193 3.36 -9.22 -12.25
C LEU A 193 3.27 -10.48 -13.09
N SER A 194 2.39 -11.41 -12.73
CA SER A 194 2.17 -12.63 -13.49
C SER A 194 1.63 -12.34 -14.89
N ALA A 195 0.71 -11.39 -15.03
CA ALA A 195 0.16 -10.97 -16.32
C ALA A 195 1.19 -10.25 -17.21
N ALA A 196 2.15 -9.55 -16.61
CA ALA A 196 3.21 -8.86 -17.35
C ALA A 196 4.35 -9.78 -17.80
N GLY A 197 4.25 -11.11 -17.60
CA GLY A 197 5.30 -12.08 -17.97
C GLY A 197 6.52 -12.07 -17.04
N ALA A 198 6.46 -11.35 -15.92
CA ALA A 198 7.53 -11.34 -14.93
C ALA A 198 7.46 -12.54 -13.98
N ALA A 199 6.42 -13.41 -14.10
CA ALA A 199 6.36 -14.67 -13.36
C ALA A 199 7.18 -15.75 -14.09
N PRO A 200 8.10 -16.42 -13.38
CA PRO A 200 8.88 -17.50 -13.98
C PRO A 200 7.98 -18.72 -14.19
N GLY A 201 7.76 -19.07 -15.43
CA GLY A 201 7.15 -20.36 -15.72
C GLY A 201 6.13 -20.41 -16.83
N THR A 202 6.46 -19.98 -18.04
CA THR A 202 6.07 -20.64 -19.27
C THR A 202 7.14 -20.36 -20.34
N ALA A 203 8.31 -20.93 -20.15
CA ALA A 203 9.12 -21.28 -21.31
C ALA A 203 8.34 -22.41 -21.99
N ALA A 204 7.52 -22.01 -22.98
CA ALA A 204 6.95 -22.95 -23.92
C ALA A 204 8.09 -23.76 -24.51
N GLY A 205 8.07 -25.06 -24.28
CA GLY A 205 8.85 -25.98 -25.04
C GLY A 205 8.59 -25.78 -26.52
N ALA A 206 9.49 -25.13 -27.22
CA ALA A 206 9.64 -25.25 -28.64
C ALA A 206 10.62 -26.39 -28.85
N GLY A 207 10.09 -27.57 -28.96
CA GLY A 207 10.78 -28.66 -29.61
C GLY A 207 10.88 -28.33 -31.08
N SER A 208 11.97 -28.71 -31.65
CA SER A 208 11.98 -29.30 -32.97
C SER A 208 13.37 -29.79 -33.33
N ARG A 209 13.38 -31.05 -33.56
CA ARG A 209 14.19 -31.81 -34.54
C ARG A 209 15.68 -31.72 -34.45
#